data_def02611307ef21a58bbf18047773bb3
#
_entry.id   def02611307ef21a58bbf18047773bb3
#
_cell.length_a   1.000
_cell.length_b   1.000
_cell.length_c   1.000
_cell.angle_alpha   90.00
_cell.angle_beta   90.00
_cell.angle_gamma   90.00
#
_symmetry.space_group_name_H-M   'P 1'
#
loop_
_entity.id
_entity.type
_entity.pdbx_description
1 polymer ?
#
loop_
_entity_poly.entity_id
_entity_poly.type
_entity_poly.pdbx_seq_one_letter_code
_entity_poly.pdbx_strand_id
1 'polypeptide(L)'
;MNRREFIKGAASFGFPMIFSGCATAYRANETVQMAAIGCGGRPSDDIRGLEGAGAKFVGLCDVDLKRSEAMRLKHPDVPFFTHYREMLDRLDRDIDAVLIGTPDHWHATMAIECLRRGKHVQCEKPLSQSFHEMDAMLAAAKENPHLVTQAMNQGHAYDTIRDFREWVEAGLIGDVTEAHIWCPAKYSFMDKLDELKQTWDVPKTLDWNEWQGPVPHRPYCPRYLPGVWRFWTMYGCNTLGDWSCHLMDPIFWTFGFGLPLSVKAEVFGAWRPEIHGATFPEGVKTTFIYEKPDGKPFKFVWYDGIACKTVPKPEQYLDDMSLYPPHNSKEARAKRDGMCNGAFVYGTKGVIEYGHHGANYLRLLPDRTLEKMRADNACPQRKYERLPGGSPDTKPYVEFVRAVKGGPKVGSDFAYAGAMTQCSLLGVAALFDPNRELQWDFQKRCFKNSSAANARLTLSRLAGW
;
A
#
# COMPACT_ATOMS: atom_id res chain seq x y z
N MET A 1 15.06 38.66 -3.32
CA MET A 1 15.69 38.14 -4.54
C MET A 1 14.67 37.27 -5.24
N ASN A 2 14.21 37.66 -6.41
CA ASN A 2 13.03 37.11 -7.08
C ASN A 2 13.41 35.89 -7.93
N ARG A 3 12.54 34.90 -7.98
CA ARG A 3 12.73 33.58 -8.64
C ARG A 3 13.15 33.64 -10.12
N ARG A 4 13.06 34.84 -10.76
CA ARG A 4 13.47 35.10 -12.15
C ARG A 4 14.95 35.43 -12.34
N GLU A 5 15.67 35.77 -11.30
CA GLU A 5 17.10 36.14 -11.40
C GLU A 5 18.04 34.98 -11.19
N PHE A 6 17.54 33.86 -10.61
CA PHE A 6 18.33 32.63 -10.42
C PHE A 6 18.55 31.81 -11.72
N ILE A 7 17.74 32.03 -12.75
CA ILE A 7 17.79 31.25 -14.01
C ILE A 7 18.76 31.86 -15.04
N LYS A 8 19.26 33.08 -14.84
CA LYS A 8 20.16 33.74 -15.79
C LYS A 8 21.64 33.62 -15.51
N GLY A 9 22.05 32.93 -14.45
CA GLY A 9 23.45 32.83 -14.01
C GLY A 9 24.17 31.49 -14.34
N ALA A 10 23.55 30.53 -15.00
CA ALA A 10 24.10 29.20 -15.24
C ALA A 10 24.32 28.86 -16.71
N ALA A 11 24.79 29.81 -17.49
CA ALA A 11 25.20 29.56 -18.87
C ALA A 11 26.63 30.10 -19.05
N SER A 12 27.63 29.31 -18.72
CA SER A 12 29.00 29.33 -19.26
C SER A 12 29.97 28.66 -18.28
N PHE A 13 30.11 27.34 -18.33
CA PHE A 13 31.38 26.62 -18.15
C PHE A 13 31.10 25.17 -18.60
N GLY A 14 31.43 24.91 -19.85
CA GLY A 14 31.42 23.56 -20.42
C GLY A 14 32.58 22.74 -19.86
N PHE A 15 32.29 21.84 -18.96
CA PHE A 15 33.07 20.66 -18.72
C PHE A 15 32.22 19.43 -19.11
N PRO A 16 32.66 18.56 -20.00
CA PRO A 16 31.98 17.31 -20.21
C PRO A 16 32.26 16.42 -19.00
N MET A 17 31.34 16.39 -18.03
CA MET A 17 31.30 15.29 -17.07
C MET A 17 30.88 14.03 -17.84
N ILE A 18 31.87 13.21 -18.18
CA ILE A 18 31.64 11.82 -18.59
C ILE A 18 31.13 11.09 -17.35
N PHE A 19 29.81 11.05 -17.17
CA PHE A 19 29.20 10.07 -16.28
C PHE A 19 29.35 8.69 -16.95
N SER A 20 30.44 7.99 -16.60
CA SER A 20 30.52 6.54 -16.78
C SER A 20 29.62 5.86 -15.76
N GLY A 21 28.34 6.10 -15.83
CA GLY A 21 27.31 5.24 -15.27
C GLY A 21 27.05 4.17 -16.31
N CYS A 22 27.50 2.93 -16.10
CA CYS A 22 26.96 1.78 -16.80
C CYS A 22 25.48 1.63 -16.43
N ALA A 23 24.61 2.49 -16.98
CA ALA A 23 23.24 2.13 -17.19
C ALA A 23 23.31 1.02 -18.26
N THR A 24 23.18 -0.23 -17.83
CA THR A 24 22.90 -1.34 -18.73
C THR A 24 21.57 -1.02 -19.40
N ALA A 25 21.63 -0.40 -20.58
CA ALA A 25 20.44 -0.16 -21.39
C ALA A 25 19.91 -1.55 -21.77
N TYR A 26 18.85 -1.98 -21.12
CA TYR A 26 18.13 -3.20 -21.48
C TYR A 26 17.78 -3.14 -22.96
N ARG A 27 18.23 -4.12 -23.73
CA ARG A 27 17.74 -4.31 -25.08
C ARG A 27 16.29 -4.77 -25.00
N ALA A 28 15.45 -4.35 -25.95
CA ALA A 28 14.02 -4.66 -25.96
C ALA A 28 13.67 -6.16 -25.83
N ASN A 29 14.63 -7.05 -26.11
CA ASN A 29 14.49 -8.51 -26.06
C ASN A 29 15.13 -9.15 -24.80
N GLU A 30 15.73 -8.39 -23.90
CA GLU A 30 16.32 -8.95 -22.69
C GLU A 30 15.22 -9.26 -21.66
N THR A 31 15.31 -10.44 -21.02
CA THR A 31 14.39 -10.87 -19.99
C THR A 31 14.84 -10.28 -18.66
N VAL A 32 13.93 -9.63 -17.91
CA VAL A 32 14.21 -9.13 -16.55
C VAL A 32 14.41 -10.33 -15.63
N GLN A 33 15.58 -10.42 -15.00
CA GLN A 33 15.91 -11.48 -14.05
C GLN A 33 15.55 -11.04 -12.64
N MET A 34 14.68 -11.79 -11.97
CA MET A 34 14.14 -11.44 -10.67
C MET A 34 14.49 -12.45 -9.60
N ALA A 35 14.63 -11.96 -8.37
CA ALA A 35 14.57 -12.79 -7.19
C ALA A 35 13.30 -12.49 -6.39
N ALA A 36 12.79 -13.47 -5.63
CA ALA A 36 11.66 -13.29 -4.72
C ALA A 36 12.07 -13.56 -3.28
N ILE A 37 11.72 -12.65 -2.37
CA ILE A 37 11.84 -12.80 -0.93
C ILE A 37 10.43 -12.90 -0.35
N GLY A 38 10.09 -14.12 0.17
CA GLY A 38 8.72 -14.54 0.42
C GLY A 38 8.09 -15.16 -0.82
N CYS A 39 7.75 -16.45 -0.75
CA CYS A 39 7.24 -17.23 -1.89
C CYS A 39 5.88 -17.85 -1.63
N GLY A 40 5.41 -17.85 -0.38
CA GLY A 40 4.15 -18.48 0.02
C GLY A 40 2.99 -17.49 0.15
N GLY A 41 1.78 -17.92 -0.18
CA GLY A 41 0.59 -17.07 -0.09
C GLY A 41 0.52 -16.01 -1.20
N ARG A 42 0.27 -14.73 -0.85
CA ARG A 42 0.13 -13.65 -1.84
C ARG A 42 1.32 -13.53 -2.79
N PRO A 43 2.59 -13.56 -2.34
CA PRO A 43 3.74 -13.51 -3.24
C PRO A 43 3.76 -14.59 -4.33
N SER A 44 3.12 -15.72 -4.11
CA SER A 44 3.02 -16.75 -5.16
C SER A 44 2.16 -16.31 -6.34
N ASP A 45 1.16 -15.44 -6.11
CA ASP A 45 0.38 -14.80 -7.19
C ASP A 45 1.21 -13.76 -7.91
N ASP A 46 2.00 -12.98 -7.17
CA ASP A 46 2.88 -11.93 -7.72
C ASP A 46 3.97 -12.54 -8.60
N ILE A 47 4.61 -13.64 -8.16
CA ILE A 47 5.57 -14.39 -8.98
C ILE A 47 4.93 -14.82 -10.30
N ARG A 48 3.72 -15.43 -10.26
CA ARG A 48 3.00 -15.82 -11.47
C ARG A 48 2.65 -14.65 -12.37
N GLY A 49 2.25 -13.52 -11.77
CA GLY A 49 1.94 -12.29 -12.49
C GLY A 49 3.16 -11.70 -13.22
N LEU A 50 4.31 -11.67 -12.55
CA LEU A 50 5.58 -11.20 -13.10
C LEU A 50 6.10 -12.12 -14.22
N GLU A 51 5.99 -13.45 -14.05
CA GLU A 51 6.28 -14.41 -15.10
C GLU A 51 5.39 -14.19 -16.34
N GLY A 52 4.09 -13.99 -16.11
CA GLY A 52 3.13 -13.66 -17.16
C GLY A 52 3.44 -12.33 -17.87
N ALA A 53 4.12 -11.41 -17.20
CA ALA A 53 4.62 -10.17 -17.77
C ALA A 53 5.99 -10.30 -18.46
N GLY A 54 6.58 -11.49 -18.46
CA GLY A 54 7.84 -11.80 -19.15
C GLY A 54 9.11 -11.65 -18.28
N ALA A 55 8.98 -11.64 -16.96
CA ALA A 55 10.12 -11.77 -16.06
C ALA A 55 10.53 -13.24 -15.88
N LYS A 56 11.76 -13.48 -15.46
CA LYS A 56 12.30 -14.80 -15.13
C LYS A 56 12.85 -14.79 -13.70
N PHE A 57 12.38 -15.70 -12.86
CA PHE A 57 12.96 -15.84 -11.52
C PHE A 57 14.25 -16.67 -11.58
N VAL A 58 15.31 -16.12 -10.95
CA VAL A 58 16.65 -16.72 -10.85
C VAL A 58 17.01 -17.10 -9.40
N GLY A 59 16.21 -16.67 -8.42
CA GLY A 59 16.36 -17.01 -7.02
C GLY A 59 15.06 -16.90 -6.26
N LEU A 60 14.80 -17.84 -5.35
CA LEU A 60 13.65 -17.86 -4.46
C LEU A 60 14.11 -17.95 -3.01
N CYS A 61 13.50 -17.19 -2.11
CA CYS A 61 13.82 -17.21 -0.69
C CYS A 61 12.55 -17.23 0.17
N ASP A 62 12.48 -18.13 1.14
CA ASP A 62 11.43 -18.14 2.16
C ASP A 62 11.92 -18.87 3.41
N VAL A 63 11.59 -18.38 4.58
CA VAL A 63 11.94 -18.95 5.88
C VAL A 63 10.98 -20.06 6.32
N ASP A 64 9.87 -20.26 5.62
CA ASP A 64 8.88 -21.32 5.87
C ASP A 64 8.85 -22.32 4.70
N LEU A 65 9.54 -23.44 4.88
CA LEU A 65 9.65 -24.49 3.87
C LEU A 65 8.30 -25.10 3.49
N LYS A 66 7.34 -25.12 4.40
CA LYS A 66 5.99 -25.65 4.14
C LYS A 66 5.18 -24.66 3.27
N ARG A 67 5.25 -23.38 3.55
CA ARG A 67 4.52 -22.38 2.78
C ARG A 67 5.08 -22.15 1.38
N SER A 68 6.38 -22.31 1.22
CA SER A 68 7.07 -22.14 -0.07
C SER A 68 7.05 -23.42 -0.94
N GLU A 69 6.57 -24.55 -0.43
CA GLU A 69 6.66 -25.86 -1.10
C GLU A 69 6.08 -25.86 -2.52
N ALA A 70 4.88 -25.33 -2.70
CA ALA A 70 4.24 -25.29 -4.01
C ALA A 70 5.06 -24.47 -5.04
N MET A 71 5.70 -23.39 -4.60
CA MET A 71 6.53 -22.57 -5.47
C MET A 71 7.86 -23.24 -5.79
N ARG A 72 8.48 -23.92 -4.82
CA ARG A 72 9.71 -24.72 -5.04
C ARG A 72 9.47 -25.88 -6.01
N LEU A 73 8.33 -26.57 -5.90
CA LEU A 73 7.95 -27.64 -6.82
C LEU A 73 7.68 -27.13 -8.24
N LYS A 74 7.13 -25.93 -8.37
CA LYS A 74 6.90 -25.29 -9.67
C LYS A 74 8.21 -24.84 -10.35
N HIS A 75 9.23 -24.51 -9.58
CA HIS A 75 10.51 -23.98 -10.04
C HIS A 75 11.69 -24.85 -9.55
N PRO A 76 11.76 -26.15 -9.93
CA PRO A 76 12.75 -27.07 -9.39
C PRO A 76 14.20 -26.70 -9.74
N ASP A 77 14.40 -25.97 -10.85
CA ASP A 77 15.72 -25.57 -11.35
C ASP A 77 16.17 -24.20 -10.81
N VAL A 78 15.31 -23.49 -10.08
CA VAL A 78 15.64 -22.18 -9.50
C VAL A 78 16.22 -22.37 -8.09
N PRO A 79 17.43 -21.85 -7.79
CA PRO A 79 18.03 -21.93 -6.45
C PRO A 79 17.09 -21.39 -5.38
N PHE A 80 16.95 -22.15 -4.29
CA PHE A 80 16.13 -21.78 -3.14
C PHE A 80 17.01 -21.53 -1.91
N PHE A 81 16.67 -20.46 -1.16
CA PHE A 81 17.38 -20.00 0.01
C PHE A 81 16.43 -19.83 1.19
N THR A 82 16.95 -19.98 2.41
CA THR A 82 16.23 -19.61 3.65
C THR A 82 16.68 -18.25 4.20
N HIS A 83 17.82 -17.71 3.72
CA HIS A 83 18.36 -16.42 4.10
C HIS A 83 18.48 -15.51 2.88
N TYR A 84 17.74 -14.42 2.87
CA TYR A 84 17.66 -13.54 1.69
C TYR A 84 19.02 -12.86 1.38
N ARG A 85 19.83 -12.54 2.40
CA ARG A 85 21.16 -11.96 2.18
C ARG A 85 22.10 -12.95 1.49
N GLU A 86 22.04 -14.22 1.88
CA GLU A 86 22.81 -15.28 1.18
C GLU A 86 22.38 -15.38 -0.29
N MET A 87 21.09 -15.30 -0.59
CA MET A 87 20.60 -15.28 -1.97
C MET A 87 21.14 -14.07 -2.73
N LEU A 88 21.05 -12.87 -2.14
CA LEU A 88 21.53 -11.64 -2.77
C LEU A 88 23.05 -11.67 -2.98
N ASP A 89 23.83 -12.24 -2.04
CA ASP A 89 25.29 -12.34 -2.16
C ASP A 89 25.70 -13.31 -3.26
N ARG A 90 25.04 -14.48 -3.36
CA ARG A 90 25.38 -15.50 -4.34
C ARG A 90 24.94 -15.18 -5.75
N LEU A 91 23.80 -14.49 -5.90
CA LEU A 91 23.17 -14.21 -7.20
C LEU A 91 23.24 -12.72 -7.58
N ASP A 92 24.08 -11.92 -6.92
CA ASP A 92 24.11 -10.47 -7.09
C ASP A 92 24.17 -10.04 -8.56
N ARG A 93 25.01 -10.69 -9.37
CA ARG A 93 25.19 -10.35 -10.79
C ARG A 93 24.04 -10.82 -11.71
N ASP A 94 23.27 -11.77 -11.23
CA ASP A 94 22.19 -12.42 -11.99
C ASP A 94 20.82 -11.79 -11.71
N ILE A 95 20.72 -10.91 -10.68
CA ILE A 95 19.47 -10.29 -10.27
C ILE A 95 19.40 -8.84 -10.77
N ASP A 96 18.39 -8.52 -11.54
CA ASP A 96 18.05 -7.15 -11.94
C ASP A 96 17.06 -6.50 -10.97
N ALA A 97 16.08 -7.27 -10.52
CA ALA A 97 14.99 -6.80 -9.68
C ALA A 97 14.61 -7.81 -8.61
N VAL A 98 14.05 -7.30 -7.50
CA VAL A 98 13.61 -8.11 -6.37
C VAL A 98 12.13 -7.85 -6.08
N LEU A 99 11.35 -8.94 -5.97
CA LEU A 99 10.03 -8.96 -5.37
C LEU A 99 10.17 -9.18 -3.86
N ILE A 100 9.61 -8.26 -3.06
CA ILE A 100 9.52 -8.37 -1.60
C ILE A 100 8.07 -8.63 -1.23
N GLY A 101 7.78 -9.86 -0.79
CA GLY A 101 6.45 -10.33 -0.42
C GLY A 101 6.37 -10.88 1.00
N THR A 102 7.22 -10.41 1.89
CA THR A 102 7.29 -10.78 3.30
C THR A 102 6.19 -10.09 4.13
N PRO A 103 6.08 -10.34 5.44
CA PRO A 103 5.27 -9.52 6.34
C PRO A 103 5.80 -8.08 6.45
N ASP A 104 4.90 -7.13 6.82
CA ASP A 104 5.12 -5.68 6.83
C ASP A 104 6.42 -5.25 7.53
N HIS A 105 6.77 -5.91 8.64
CA HIS A 105 7.94 -5.56 9.46
C HIS A 105 9.30 -5.79 8.79
N TRP A 106 9.32 -6.51 7.67
CA TRP A 106 10.52 -6.75 6.88
C TRP A 106 10.70 -5.82 5.68
N HIS A 107 9.61 -5.22 5.18
CA HIS A 107 9.58 -4.54 3.89
C HIS A 107 10.68 -3.47 3.77
N ALA A 108 10.75 -2.55 4.75
CA ALA A 108 11.71 -1.44 4.67
C ALA A 108 13.16 -1.91 4.70
N THR A 109 13.52 -2.84 5.59
CA THR A 109 14.87 -3.38 5.72
C THR A 109 15.33 -4.01 4.41
N MET A 110 14.50 -4.88 3.82
CA MET A 110 14.83 -5.58 2.58
C MET A 110 14.88 -4.64 1.38
N ALA A 111 13.92 -3.71 1.28
CA ALA A 111 13.88 -2.76 0.16
C ALA A 111 15.08 -1.81 0.16
N ILE A 112 15.48 -1.29 1.33
CA ILE A 112 16.67 -0.43 1.47
C ILE A 112 17.93 -1.19 1.06
N GLU A 113 18.08 -2.45 1.50
CA GLU A 113 19.24 -3.26 1.13
C GLU A 113 19.27 -3.55 -0.37
N CYS A 114 18.14 -3.92 -0.98
CA CYS A 114 18.06 -4.16 -2.43
C CYS A 114 18.41 -2.90 -3.24
N LEU A 115 17.88 -1.73 -2.85
CA LEU A 115 18.20 -0.46 -3.51
C LEU A 115 19.68 -0.12 -3.41
N ARG A 116 20.32 -0.31 -2.24
CA ARG A 116 21.76 -0.10 -2.05
C ARG A 116 22.64 -1.04 -2.88
N ARG A 117 22.12 -2.23 -3.21
CA ARG A 117 22.76 -3.19 -4.12
C ARG A 117 22.47 -2.90 -5.59
N GLY A 118 21.76 -1.81 -5.90
CA GLY A 118 21.45 -1.42 -7.27
C GLY A 118 20.35 -2.27 -7.92
N LYS A 119 19.43 -2.85 -7.14
CA LYS A 119 18.33 -3.67 -7.65
C LYS A 119 17.05 -2.85 -7.75
N HIS A 120 16.29 -3.03 -8.84
CA HIS A 120 14.91 -2.57 -8.91
C HIS A 120 14.07 -3.31 -7.88
N VAL A 121 13.05 -2.67 -7.31
CA VAL A 121 12.26 -3.26 -6.21
C VAL A 121 10.77 -3.16 -6.48
N GLN A 122 10.09 -4.31 -6.46
CA GLN A 122 8.65 -4.38 -6.28
C GLN A 122 8.36 -4.90 -4.88
N CYS A 123 7.60 -4.14 -4.08
CA CYS A 123 7.35 -4.46 -2.67
C CYS A 123 5.86 -4.54 -2.38
N GLU A 124 5.43 -5.61 -1.68
CA GLU A 124 4.07 -5.72 -1.19
C GLU A 124 3.74 -4.59 -0.19
N LYS A 125 2.48 -4.35 -0.02
CA LYS A 125 1.93 -3.26 0.78
C LYS A 125 1.55 -3.73 2.20
N PRO A 126 1.54 -2.80 3.19
CA PRO A 126 2.08 -1.44 3.14
C PRO A 126 3.60 -1.45 3.02
N LEU A 127 4.18 -0.40 2.44
CA LEU A 127 5.64 -0.36 2.17
C LEU A 127 6.50 -0.43 3.43
N SER A 128 5.97 -0.04 4.58
CA SER A 128 6.67 -0.08 5.85
C SER A 128 5.69 -0.25 7.01
N GLN A 129 6.19 -0.76 8.13
CA GLN A 129 5.45 -0.86 9.39
C GLN A 129 5.63 0.38 10.28
N SER A 130 6.65 1.18 10.06
CA SER A 130 7.02 2.33 10.88
C SER A 130 7.15 3.58 10.02
N PHE A 131 6.72 4.73 10.56
CA PHE A 131 6.77 6.01 9.87
C PHE A 131 8.20 6.41 9.49
N HIS A 132 9.16 6.26 10.42
CA HIS A 132 10.56 6.64 10.17
C HIS A 132 11.33 5.61 9.33
N GLU A 133 10.93 4.33 9.34
CA GLU A 133 11.46 3.36 8.36
C GLU A 133 11.03 3.74 6.94
N MET A 134 9.79 4.24 6.78
CA MET A 134 9.35 4.76 5.47
C MET A 134 10.20 5.94 5.03
N ASP A 135 10.57 6.86 5.94
CA ASP A 135 11.51 7.95 5.62
C ASP A 135 12.85 7.42 5.10
N ALA A 136 13.41 6.41 5.77
CA ALA A 136 14.67 5.79 5.35
C ALA A 136 14.55 5.09 3.98
N MET A 137 13.41 4.42 3.73
CA MET A 137 13.14 3.77 2.45
C MET A 137 12.99 4.78 1.31
N LEU A 138 12.30 5.93 1.56
CA LEU A 138 12.20 7.03 0.61
C LEU A 138 13.55 7.68 0.32
N ALA A 139 14.40 7.84 1.35
CA ALA A 139 15.76 8.35 1.18
C ALA A 139 16.60 7.42 0.29
N ALA A 140 16.56 6.09 0.54
CA ALA A 140 17.28 5.11 -0.27
C ALA A 140 16.79 5.10 -1.74
N ALA A 141 15.48 5.23 -1.98
CA ALA A 141 14.94 5.36 -3.34
C ALA A 141 15.40 6.66 -4.02
N LYS A 142 15.43 7.77 -3.29
CA LYS A 142 15.91 9.07 -3.80
C LYS A 142 17.39 9.08 -4.14
N GLU A 143 18.21 8.35 -3.40
CA GLU A 143 19.65 8.18 -3.66
C GLU A 143 19.90 7.33 -4.92
N ASN A 144 18.91 6.55 -5.35
CA ASN A 144 18.99 5.64 -6.49
C ASN A 144 17.88 5.93 -7.54
N PRO A 145 17.81 7.14 -8.11
CA PRO A 145 16.69 7.60 -8.94
C PRO A 145 16.56 6.86 -10.29
N HIS A 146 17.56 6.09 -10.67
CA HIS A 146 17.56 5.25 -11.87
C HIS A 146 16.92 3.89 -11.65
N LEU A 147 16.70 3.50 -10.39
CA LEU A 147 16.05 2.23 -10.05
C LEU A 147 14.53 2.39 -10.05
N VAL A 148 13.87 1.41 -10.62
CA VAL A 148 12.41 1.32 -10.59
C VAL A 148 11.99 0.79 -9.22
N THR A 149 11.07 1.49 -8.56
CA THR A 149 10.43 1.06 -7.33
C THR A 149 8.92 1.03 -7.51
N GLN A 150 8.24 -0.02 -7.06
CA GLN A 150 6.78 -0.11 -7.16
C GLN A 150 6.19 -0.73 -5.89
N ALA A 151 5.15 -0.08 -5.36
CA ALA A 151 4.29 -0.65 -4.33
C ALA A 151 3.18 -1.49 -4.97
N MET A 152 2.83 -2.62 -4.35
CA MET A 152 1.80 -3.54 -4.85
C MET A 152 0.37 -3.18 -4.39
N ASN A 153 0.02 -1.88 -4.45
CA ASN A 153 -1.37 -1.45 -4.44
C ASN A 153 -1.96 -1.58 -5.86
N GLN A 154 -2.17 -2.80 -6.30
CA GLN A 154 -2.45 -3.18 -7.69
C GLN A 154 -3.56 -2.35 -8.37
N GLY A 155 -4.53 -1.85 -7.61
CA GLY A 155 -5.61 -1.01 -8.10
C GLY A 155 -5.16 0.29 -8.76
N HIS A 156 -3.95 0.77 -8.45
CA HIS A 156 -3.37 1.96 -9.10
C HIS A 156 -3.19 1.77 -10.61
N ALA A 157 -2.99 0.55 -11.05
CA ALA A 157 -2.85 0.20 -12.46
C ALA A 157 -4.19 0.01 -13.21
N TYR A 158 -5.34 0.02 -12.51
CA TYR A 158 -6.66 -0.24 -13.11
C TYR A 158 -7.20 0.95 -13.90
N ASP A 159 -8.09 0.68 -14.85
CA ASP A 159 -8.73 1.73 -15.64
C ASP A 159 -9.71 2.54 -14.79
N THR A 160 -10.37 1.92 -13.82
CA THR A 160 -11.38 2.52 -12.97
C THR A 160 -10.86 3.65 -12.07
N ILE A 161 -9.59 3.61 -11.64
CA ILE A 161 -9.00 4.73 -10.89
C ILE A 161 -8.84 5.96 -11.79
N ARG A 162 -8.58 5.74 -13.09
CA ARG A 162 -8.48 6.79 -14.09
C ARG A 162 -9.86 7.39 -14.39
N ASP A 163 -10.87 6.53 -14.52
CA ASP A 163 -12.27 6.97 -14.68
C ASP A 163 -12.70 7.80 -13.46
N PHE A 164 -12.39 7.39 -12.23
CA PHE A 164 -12.68 8.17 -11.02
C PHE A 164 -12.06 9.56 -11.08
N ARG A 165 -10.78 9.64 -11.38
CA ARG A 165 -10.07 10.93 -11.46
C ARG A 165 -10.64 11.83 -12.56
N GLU A 166 -10.92 11.27 -13.74
CA GLU A 166 -11.53 12.00 -14.86
C GLU A 166 -12.92 12.55 -14.51
N TRP A 167 -13.72 11.78 -13.77
CA TRP A 167 -15.04 12.23 -13.30
C TRP A 167 -14.96 13.39 -12.30
N VAL A 168 -14.03 13.29 -11.36
CA VAL A 168 -13.78 14.37 -10.38
C VAL A 168 -13.27 15.62 -11.08
N GLU A 169 -12.27 15.50 -11.96
CA GLU A 169 -11.69 16.62 -12.71
C GLU A 169 -12.70 17.26 -13.70
N ALA A 170 -13.63 16.50 -14.22
CA ALA A 170 -14.74 17.02 -15.03
C ALA A 170 -15.84 17.72 -14.20
N GLY A 171 -15.73 17.71 -12.85
CA GLY A 171 -16.65 18.38 -11.95
C GLY A 171 -18.00 17.71 -11.84
N LEU A 172 -18.12 16.39 -12.09
CA LEU A 172 -19.40 15.66 -12.05
C LEU A 172 -20.08 15.74 -10.68
N ILE A 173 -19.30 15.81 -9.61
CA ILE A 173 -19.80 15.96 -8.24
C ILE A 173 -19.54 17.35 -7.67
N GLY A 174 -19.03 18.30 -8.48
CA GLY A 174 -18.66 19.64 -8.04
C GLY A 174 -17.42 19.65 -7.15
N ASP A 175 -17.34 20.62 -6.21
CA ASP A 175 -16.24 20.73 -5.25
C ASP A 175 -16.31 19.58 -4.25
N VAL A 176 -15.27 18.75 -4.20
CA VAL A 176 -15.19 17.62 -3.26
C VAL A 176 -14.77 18.12 -1.88
N THR A 177 -15.52 17.74 -0.84
CA THR A 177 -15.35 18.25 0.53
C THR A 177 -14.91 17.19 1.54
N GLU A 178 -15.40 15.96 1.37
CA GLU A 178 -15.06 14.85 2.27
C GLU A 178 -15.17 13.48 1.58
N ALA A 179 -14.53 12.50 2.18
CA ALA A 179 -14.66 11.11 1.81
C ALA A 179 -14.81 10.22 3.04
N HIS A 180 -15.71 9.24 2.95
CA HIS A 180 -15.92 8.20 3.95
C HIS A 180 -15.58 6.86 3.35
N ILE A 181 -14.57 6.20 3.90
CA ILE A 181 -14.04 4.92 3.41
C ILE A 181 -14.19 3.86 4.48
N TRP A 182 -14.63 2.69 4.12
CA TRP A 182 -14.84 1.61 5.07
C TRP A 182 -14.26 0.28 4.61
N CYS A 183 -13.75 -0.49 5.58
CA CYS A 183 -13.34 -1.87 5.41
C CYS A 183 -13.79 -2.69 6.62
N PRO A 184 -14.77 -3.60 6.50
CA PRO A 184 -15.31 -4.33 7.65
C PRO A 184 -14.37 -5.43 8.17
N ALA A 185 -13.20 -5.63 7.56
CA ALA A 185 -12.18 -6.52 8.12
C ALA A 185 -11.82 -6.10 9.55
N LYS A 186 -11.70 -7.09 10.44
CA LYS A 186 -11.40 -6.91 11.86
C LYS A 186 -10.10 -7.63 12.20
N TYR A 187 -9.04 -6.88 12.46
CA TYR A 187 -7.73 -7.42 12.82
C TYR A 187 -7.50 -7.28 14.34
N SER A 188 -8.28 -8.02 15.13
CA SER A 188 -8.24 -7.99 16.58
C SER A 188 -8.14 -9.40 17.17
N PHE A 189 -7.21 -9.58 18.11
CA PHE A 189 -7.03 -10.79 18.91
C PHE A 189 -7.03 -10.48 20.40
N MET A 190 -7.91 -9.58 20.85
CA MET A 190 -8.06 -9.23 22.27
C MET A 190 -8.39 -10.47 23.13
N ASP A 191 -9.16 -11.40 22.58
CA ASP A 191 -9.55 -12.66 23.22
C ASP A 191 -8.45 -13.75 23.17
N LYS A 192 -7.32 -13.48 22.52
CA LYS A 192 -6.20 -14.42 22.33
C LYS A 192 -4.90 -13.99 23.02
N LEU A 193 -4.92 -12.89 23.77
CA LEU A 193 -3.70 -12.37 24.41
C LEU A 193 -3.08 -13.36 25.40
N ASP A 194 -3.90 -14.17 26.09
CA ASP A 194 -3.40 -15.18 27.04
C ASP A 194 -2.69 -16.35 26.35
N GLU A 195 -2.98 -16.62 25.07
CA GLU A 195 -2.27 -17.64 24.30
C GLU A 195 -0.80 -17.27 24.07
N LEU A 196 -0.45 -15.97 24.08
CA LEU A 196 0.93 -15.49 23.96
C LEU A 196 1.81 -15.81 25.18
N LYS A 197 1.20 -16.14 26.32
CA LYS A 197 1.89 -16.52 27.56
C LYS A 197 2.22 -18.02 27.63
N GLN A 198 1.69 -18.79 26.69
CA GLN A 198 1.89 -20.24 26.61
C GLN A 198 3.18 -20.56 25.85
N THR A 199 3.74 -21.73 26.11
CA THR A 199 4.90 -22.25 25.37
C THR A 199 4.43 -23.12 24.22
N TRP A 200 4.96 -22.85 23.04
CA TRP A 200 4.64 -23.56 21.80
C TRP A 200 5.91 -23.98 21.09
N ASP A 201 5.91 -25.21 20.54
CA ASP A 201 7.02 -25.68 19.73
C ASP A 201 7.03 -24.97 18.35
N VAL A 202 8.21 -24.53 17.93
CA VAL A 202 8.41 -23.99 16.58
C VAL A 202 8.27 -25.14 15.57
N PRO A 203 7.46 -24.98 14.50
CA PRO A 203 7.40 -25.97 13.43
C PRO A 203 8.79 -26.21 12.82
N LYS A 204 9.17 -27.48 12.60
CA LYS A 204 10.50 -27.85 12.04
C LYS A 204 10.77 -27.26 10.63
N THR A 205 9.72 -26.81 9.95
CA THR A 205 9.79 -26.23 8.61
C THR A 205 9.96 -24.70 8.63
N LEU A 206 9.96 -24.07 9.82
CA LEU A 206 9.98 -22.62 9.99
C LEU A 206 11.27 -22.20 10.71
N ASP A 207 12.04 -21.30 10.11
CA ASP A 207 13.04 -20.53 10.83
C ASP A 207 12.35 -19.36 11.52
N TRP A 208 12.03 -19.52 12.81
CA TRP A 208 11.31 -18.53 13.58
C TRP A 208 12.14 -17.27 13.85
N ASN A 209 13.46 -17.40 14.00
CA ASN A 209 14.34 -16.25 14.24
C ASN A 209 14.44 -15.38 12.99
N GLU A 210 14.67 -15.99 11.84
CA GLU A 210 14.68 -15.29 10.55
C GLU A 210 13.29 -14.70 10.22
N TRP A 211 12.20 -15.40 10.59
CA TRP A 211 10.88 -14.86 10.37
C TRP A 211 10.64 -13.57 11.16
N GLN A 212 11.07 -13.51 12.44
CA GLN A 212 10.98 -12.31 13.28
C GLN A 212 11.90 -11.19 12.81
N GLY A 213 13.09 -11.54 12.37
CA GLY A 213 14.07 -10.61 11.80
C GLY A 213 14.36 -9.38 12.65
N PRO A 214 14.06 -8.17 12.12
CA PRO A 214 14.47 -6.93 12.78
C PRO A 214 13.67 -6.58 14.05
N VAL A 215 12.57 -7.28 14.35
CA VAL A 215 11.77 -6.98 15.55
C VAL A 215 12.34 -7.68 16.79
N PRO A 216 12.12 -7.15 18.01
CA PRO A 216 12.54 -7.83 19.23
C PRO A 216 11.98 -9.25 19.30
N HIS A 217 12.88 -10.24 19.41
CA HIS A 217 12.50 -11.65 19.36
C HIS A 217 11.67 -12.08 20.58
N ARG A 218 10.75 -12.98 20.34
CA ARG A 218 9.84 -13.56 21.37
C ARG A 218 9.57 -15.04 21.07
N PRO A 219 9.08 -15.78 22.07
CA PRO A 219 8.66 -17.16 21.86
C PRO A 219 7.64 -17.28 20.73
N TYR A 220 7.68 -18.40 20.02
CA TYR A 220 6.72 -18.71 18.98
C TYR A 220 5.31 -18.88 19.56
N CYS A 221 4.33 -18.41 18.80
CA CYS A 221 2.91 -18.68 19.04
C CYS A 221 2.22 -18.94 17.69
N PRO A 222 1.40 -19.99 17.54
CA PRO A 222 0.69 -20.28 16.29
C PRO A 222 -0.28 -19.16 15.89
N ARG A 223 -0.59 -18.23 16.79
CA ARG A 223 -1.38 -17.02 16.48
C ARG A 223 -0.62 -15.95 15.72
N TYR A 224 0.68 -16.13 15.47
CA TYR A 224 1.44 -15.23 14.59
C TYR A 224 1.35 -15.64 13.12
N LEU A 225 1.15 -16.92 12.82
CA LEU A 225 1.24 -17.48 11.46
C LEU A 225 0.09 -18.46 11.14
N PRO A 226 -0.19 -18.67 9.85
CA PRO A 226 0.12 -17.82 8.70
C PRO A 226 -0.91 -16.69 8.53
N GLY A 227 -0.49 -15.53 7.98
CA GLY A 227 -1.40 -14.44 7.59
C GLY A 227 -1.99 -13.61 8.72
N VAL A 228 -2.11 -14.16 9.92
CA VAL A 228 -2.68 -13.51 11.11
C VAL A 228 -1.68 -12.61 11.86
N TRP A 229 -0.44 -12.53 11.41
CA TRP A 229 0.55 -11.59 11.93
C TRP A 229 0.07 -10.11 11.83
N ARG A 230 -0.81 -9.81 10.87
CA ARG A 230 -1.44 -8.49 10.72
C ARG A 230 -2.26 -8.04 11.93
N PHE A 231 -2.67 -8.97 12.78
CA PHE A 231 -3.45 -8.72 14.01
C PHE A 231 -2.59 -8.24 15.19
N TRP A 232 -1.25 -8.26 15.02
CA TRP A 232 -0.30 -7.94 16.08
C TRP A 232 0.47 -6.67 15.76
N THR A 233 0.45 -5.72 16.71
CA THR A 233 1.10 -4.41 16.55
C THR A 233 2.61 -4.48 16.32
N MET A 234 3.21 -5.63 16.64
CA MET A 234 4.63 -5.89 16.46
C MET A 234 4.98 -6.23 14.99
N TYR A 235 4.06 -6.81 14.25
CA TYR A 235 4.32 -7.36 12.92
C TYR A 235 3.52 -6.70 11.80
N GLY A 236 2.36 -6.13 12.11
CA GLY A 236 1.44 -5.56 11.14
C GLY A 236 0.94 -4.16 11.48
N CYS A 237 0.14 -3.60 10.59
CA CYS A 237 -0.33 -2.22 10.60
C CYS A 237 -1.85 -2.08 10.67
N ASN A 238 -2.56 -3.06 11.25
CA ASN A 238 -4.02 -3.08 11.31
C ASN A 238 -4.69 -3.12 9.92
N THR A 239 -6.02 -3.13 9.92
CA THR A 239 -6.85 -3.01 8.71
C THR A 239 -6.54 -1.74 7.93
N LEU A 240 -6.28 -0.62 8.63
CA LEU A 240 -5.93 0.65 8.00
C LEU A 240 -4.64 0.51 7.17
N GLY A 241 -3.56 -0.08 7.70
CA GLY A 241 -2.33 -0.29 6.94
C GLY A 241 -2.49 -1.26 5.78
N ASP A 242 -3.25 -2.36 5.97
CA ASP A 242 -3.43 -3.40 4.95
C ASP A 242 -4.35 -2.96 3.79
N TRP A 243 -5.42 -2.20 4.06
CA TRP A 243 -6.47 -1.89 3.10
C TRP A 243 -6.49 -0.45 2.58
N SER A 244 -5.92 0.51 3.34
CA SER A 244 -5.97 1.92 2.94
C SER A 244 -5.33 2.17 1.58
N CYS A 245 -4.20 1.54 1.30
CA CYS A 245 -3.50 1.66 0.02
C CYS A 245 -4.34 1.26 -1.21
N HIS A 246 -5.42 0.51 -1.01
CA HIS A 246 -6.35 0.14 -2.08
C HIS A 246 -7.52 1.10 -2.21
N LEU A 247 -8.02 1.59 -1.06
CA LEU A 247 -9.26 2.36 -1.00
C LEU A 247 -9.02 3.87 -0.95
N MET A 248 -7.88 4.32 -0.38
CA MET A 248 -7.50 5.72 -0.35
C MET A 248 -6.86 6.19 -1.67
N ASP A 249 -6.25 5.28 -2.41
CA ASP A 249 -5.47 5.52 -3.62
C ASP A 249 -6.18 6.43 -4.65
N PRO A 250 -7.48 6.20 -5.01
CA PRO A 250 -8.16 7.07 -5.98
C PRO A 250 -8.20 8.54 -5.55
N ILE A 251 -8.39 8.79 -4.26
CA ILE A 251 -8.46 10.13 -3.68
C ILE A 251 -7.06 10.75 -3.61
N PHE A 252 -6.07 10.00 -3.11
CA PHE A 252 -4.68 10.44 -3.04
C PHE A 252 -4.14 10.84 -4.41
N TRP A 253 -4.39 10.00 -5.41
CA TRP A 253 -3.93 10.28 -6.77
C TRP A 253 -4.63 11.48 -7.42
N THR A 254 -5.93 11.66 -7.13
CA THR A 254 -6.71 12.75 -7.71
C THR A 254 -6.32 14.10 -7.12
N PHE A 255 -6.12 14.18 -5.79
CA PHE A 255 -5.87 15.45 -5.10
C PHE A 255 -4.39 15.71 -4.80
N GLY A 256 -3.50 14.73 -5.01
CA GLY A 256 -2.08 14.87 -4.72
C GLY A 256 -1.79 15.06 -3.23
N PHE A 257 -2.56 14.40 -2.35
CA PHE A 257 -2.37 14.53 -0.92
C PHE A 257 -1.00 13.99 -0.46
N GLY A 258 -0.41 14.71 0.49
CA GLY A 258 0.72 14.26 1.28
C GLY A 258 0.28 13.82 2.68
N LEU A 259 0.95 14.34 3.72
CA LEU A 259 0.58 14.08 5.11
C LEU A 259 -0.56 15.00 5.57
N PRO A 260 -1.44 14.53 6.47
CA PRO A 260 -2.55 15.31 7.00
C PRO A 260 -2.07 16.40 8.00
N LEU A 261 -2.90 17.44 8.19
CA LEU A 261 -2.70 18.47 9.21
C LEU A 261 -2.94 17.92 10.61
N SER A 262 -3.96 17.07 10.75
CA SER A 262 -4.30 16.38 12.00
C SER A 262 -4.91 15.01 11.76
N VAL A 263 -4.83 14.18 12.80
CA VAL A 263 -5.39 12.82 12.84
C VAL A 263 -6.11 12.60 14.16
N LYS A 264 -7.29 11.98 14.11
CA LYS A 264 -8.02 11.52 15.30
C LYS A 264 -8.49 10.07 15.11
N ALA A 265 -8.12 9.18 16.02
CA ALA A 265 -8.63 7.81 16.08
C ALA A 265 -9.69 7.68 17.18
N GLU A 266 -10.87 7.20 16.83
CA GLU A 266 -11.96 6.88 17.74
C GLU A 266 -12.12 5.35 17.78
N VAL A 267 -11.90 4.74 18.95
CA VAL A 267 -11.90 3.29 19.13
C VAL A 267 -13.29 2.80 19.52
N PHE A 268 -13.73 1.74 18.90
CA PHE A 268 -14.98 1.04 19.18
C PHE A 268 -14.70 -0.27 19.91
N GLY A 269 -15.52 -0.57 20.93
CA GLY A 269 -15.34 -1.75 21.79
C GLY A 269 -14.50 -1.48 23.03
N ALA A 270 -14.00 -2.53 23.66
CA ALA A 270 -13.34 -2.48 24.97
C ALA A 270 -11.81 -2.35 24.91
N TRP A 271 -11.24 -2.12 23.72
CA TRP A 271 -9.79 -2.04 23.54
C TRP A 271 -9.18 -0.83 24.27
N ARG A 272 -8.05 -1.04 24.94
CA ARG A 272 -7.25 -0.01 25.62
C ARG A 272 -5.77 -0.26 25.35
N PRO A 273 -4.98 0.75 24.95
CA PRO A 273 -3.58 0.57 24.57
C PRO A 273 -2.71 -0.01 25.71
N GLU A 274 -2.99 0.33 26.97
CA GLU A 274 -2.23 -0.13 28.14
C GLU A 274 -2.43 -1.64 28.45
N ILE A 275 -3.57 -2.21 28.04
CA ILE A 275 -3.95 -3.60 28.32
C ILE A 275 -3.82 -4.45 27.05
N HIS A 276 -4.29 -3.92 25.92
CA HIS A 276 -4.47 -4.66 24.68
C HIS A 276 -3.47 -4.24 23.59
N GLY A 277 -2.46 -3.42 23.92
CA GLY A 277 -1.53 -2.80 22.96
C GLY A 277 -0.69 -3.76 22.12
N ALA A 278 -0.70 -5.07 22.41
CA ALA A 278 -0.08 -6.08 21.57
C ALA A 278 -0.91 -6.41 20.32
N THR A 279 -2.22 -6.12 20.31
CA THR A 279 -3.15 -6.33 19.19
C THR A 279 -3.94 -5.05 18.90
N PHE A 280 -4.79 -5.07 17.90
CA PHE A 280 -5.58 -3.93 17.47
C PHE A 280 -7.03 -3.99 18.00
N PRO A 281 -7.76 -2.85 18.00
CA PRO A 281 -9.17 -2.80 18.37
C PRO A 281 -10.07 -3.54 17.38
N GLU A 282 -11.32 -3.82 17.81
CA GLU A 282 -12.33 -4.47 16.98
C GLU A 282 -12.95 -3.56 15.93
N GLY A 283 -12.78 -2.26 16.08
CA GLY A 283 -13.19 -1.26 15.11
C GLY A 283 -12.62 0.11 15.45
N VAL A 284 -12.30 0.84 14.41
CA VAL A 284 -11.75 2.19 14.49
C VAL A 284 -12.45 3.09 13.48
N LYS A 285 -12.68 4.34 13.91
CA LYS A 285 -12.95 5.44 13.01
C LYS A 285 -11.76 6.40 13.08
N THR A 286 -11.03 6.55 11.98
CA THR A 286 -9.90 7.48 11.91
C THR A 286 -10.25 8.64 11.00
N THR A 287 -10.17 9.86 11.53
CA THR A 287 -10.39 11.10 10.78
C THR A 287 -9.06 11.77 10.51
N PHE A 288 -8.82 12.09 9.24
CA PHE A 288 -7.68 12.86 8.77
C PHE A 288 -8.17 14.18 8.20
N ILE A 289 -7.51 15.28 8.58
CA ILE A 289 -7.81 16.62 8.05
C ILE A 289 -6.66 17.03 7.13
N TYR A 290 -7.02 17.40 5.91
CA TYR A 290 -6.11 17.91 4.89
C TYR A 290 -6.48 19.33 4.49
N GLU A 291 -5.54 20.00 3.87
CA GLU A 291 -5.78 21.21 3.10
C GLU A 291 -5.59 20.87 1.61
N LYS A 292 -6.59 21.16 0.79
CA LYS A 292 -6.49 21.04 -0.66
C LYS A 292 -5.58 22.10 -1.26
N PRO A 293 -5.09 21.92 -2.51
CA PRO A 293 -4.27 22.93 -3.18
C PRO A 293 -4.92 24.32 -3.31
N ASP A 294 -6.26 24.38 -3.26
CA ASP A 294 -7.05 25.62 -3.26
C ASP A 294 -7.23 26.26 -1.86
N GLY A 295 -6.59 25.71 -0.82
CA GLY A 295 -6.66 26.16 0.57
C GLY A 295 -7.93 25.74 1.32
N LYS A 296 -8.85 25.00 0.69
CA LYS A 296 -10.06 24.51 1.36
C LYS A 296 -9.77 23.25 2.18
N PRO A 297 -10.45 23.05 3.32
CA PRO A 297 -10.30 21.84 4.10
C PRO A 297 -10.89 20.63 3.36
N PHE A 298 -10.28 19.48 3.55
CA PHE A 298 -10.79 18.20 3.12
C PHE A 298 -10.77 17.22 4.30
N LYS A 299 -11.91 16.61 4.56
CA LYS A 299 -12.08 15.62 5.62
C LYS A 299 -12.07 14.22 5.02
N PHE A 300 -11.15 13.40 5.47
CA PHE A 300 -11.02 12.02 5.09
C PHE A 300 -11.29 11.14 6.30
N VAL A 301 -12.26 10.24 6.22
CA VAL A 301 -12.67 9.40 7.33
C VAL A 301 -12.59 7.92 6.93
N TRP A 302 -11.77 7.19 7.67
CA TRP A 302 -11.65 5.74 7.58
C TRP A 302 -12.47 5.05 8.66
N TYR A 303 -13.11 3.96 8.31
CA TYR A 303 -13.84 3.10 9.24
C TYR A 303 -13.41 1.66 9.03
N ASP A 304 -13.11 0.93 10.13
CA ASP A 304 -12.87 -0.50 10.05
C ASP A 304 -13.64 -1.29 11.11
N GLY A 305 -13.71 -2.61 10.90
CA GLY A 305 -14.36 -3.54 11.80
C GLY A 305 -15.79 -3.11 12.16
N ILE A 306 -16.10 -3.11 13.46
CA ILE A 306 -17.44 -2.77 13.96
C ILE A 306 -17.80 -1.28 13.76
N ALA A 307 -16.83 -0.40 13.55
CA ALA A 307 -17.09 1.02 13.29
C ALA A 307 -17.74 1.25 11.92
N CYS A 308 -17.65 0.29 10.98
CA CYS A 308 -18.28 0.40 9.66
C CYS A 308 -19.81 0.58 9.72
N LYS A 309 -20.45 0.18 10.82
CA LYS A 309 -21.90 0.40 11.05
C LYS A 309 -22.27 1.88 11.18
N THR A 310 -21.28 2.75 11.39
CA THR A 310 -21.47 4.20 11.58
C THR A 310 -21.14 5.03 10.33
N VAL A 311 -20.83 4.39 9.20
CA VAL A 311 -20.59 5.09 7.93
C VAL A 311 -21.87 5.81 7.50
N PRO A 312 -21.81 7.14 7.27
CA PRO A 312 -22.98 7.87 6.79
C PRO A 312 -23.27 7.48 5.32
N LYS A 313 -24.52 7.17 5.03
CA LYS A 313 -24.99 6.92 3.66
C LYS A 313 -25.53 8.21 3.05
N PRO A 314 -25.28 8.49 1.75
CA PRO A 314 -25.91 9.60 1.04
C PRO A 314 -27.44 9.48 1.06
N GLU A 315 -28.16 10.62 1.14
CA GLU A 315 -29.63 10.64 1.07
C GLU A 315 -30.16 10.04 -0.24
N GLN A 316 -29.42 10.22 -1.34
CA GLN A 316 -29.76 9.70 -2.67
C GLN A 316 -29.36 8.25 -2.88
N TYR A 317 -28.84 7.58 -1.86
CA TYR A 317 -28.40 6.20 -1.96
C TYR A 317 -29.58 5.25 -2.03
N LEU A 318 -29.71 4.56 -3.16
CA LEU A 318 -30.66 3.47 -3.34
C LEU A 318 -29.88 2.15 -3.21
N ASP A 319 -30.31 1.30 -2.28
CA ASP A 319 -29.76 -0.05 -2.14
C ASP A 319 -30.38 -1.00 -3.17
N ASP A 320 -30.31 -0.59 -4.44
CA ASP A 320 -30.86 -1.30 -5.60
C ASP A 320 -29.72 -1.95 -6.39
N MET A 321 -29.68 -3.26 -6.35
CA MET A 321 -28.64 -4.06 -7.01
C MET A 321 -28.67 -3.98 -8.54
N SER A 322 -29.77 -3.59 -9.14
CA SER A 322 -29.90 -3.42 -10.61
C SER A 322 -29.07 -2.25 -11.13
N LEU A 323 -28.70 -1.30 -10.25
CA LEU A 323 -27.89 -0.12 -10.57
C LEU A 323 -26.39 -0.39 -10.63
N TYR A 324 -25.94 -1.58 -10.22
CA TYR A 324 -24.54 -1.95 -10.26
C TYR A 324 -24.19 -2.68 -11.57
N PRO A 325 -22.94 -2.58 -12.01
CA PRO A 325 -22.46 -3.35 -13.17
C PRO A 325 -22.70 -4.86 -13.02
N PRO A 326 -22.89 -5.61 -14.13
CA PRO A 326 -23.26 -7.04 -14.10
C PRO A 326 -22.33 -7.93 -13.28
N HIS A 327 -21.04 -7.62 -13.22
CA HIS A 327 -20.06 -8.35 -12.41
C HIS A 327 -20.21 -8.13 -10.89
N ASN A 328 -21.08 -7.23 -10.49
CA ASN A 328 -21.44 -6.94 -9.10
C ASN A 328 -22.81 -7.53 -8.74
N SER A 329 -23.13 -8.68 -9.28
CA SER A 329 -24.42 -9.36 -9.07
C SER A 329 -24.76 -9.52 -7.59
N LYS A 330 -26.07 -9.66 -7.29
CA LYS A 330 -26.58 -9.89 -5.93
C LYS A 330 -25.90 -11.09 -5.26
N GLU A 331 -25.60 -12.16 -6.03
CA GLU A 331 -24.90 -13.33 -5.53
C GLU A 331 -23.41 -13.04 -5.23
N ALA A 332 -22.74 -12.25 -6.06
CA ALA A 332 -21.36 -11.83 -5.80
C ALA A 332 -21.28 -10.91 -4.56
N ARG A 333 -22.31 -10.08 -4.31
CA ARG A 333 -22.43 -9.27 -3.10
C ARG A 333 -22.81 -10.10 -1.88
N ALA A 334 -23.79 -11.00 -1.99
CA ALA A 334 -24.20 -11.87 -0.89
C ALA A 334 -23.04 -12.74 -0.39
N LYS A 335 -22.17 -13.20 -1.27
CA LYS A 335 -20.89 -13.87 -0.90
C LYS A 335 -19.88 -12.92 -0.25
N ARG A 336 -20.03 -11.59 -0.41
CA ARG A 336 -19.18 -10.55 0.17
C ARG A 336 -19.82 -9.87 1.39
N ASP A 337 -21.07 -10.12 1.74
CA ASP A 337 -21.81 -9.41 2.80
C ASP A 337 -21.15 -9.43 4.19
N GLY A 338 -20.09 -10.24 4.35
CA GLY A 338 -19.16 -10.11 5.47
C GLY A 338 -17.95 -9.20 5.21
N MET A 339 -17.66 -8.78 3.96
CA MET A 339 -16.43 -8.05 3.59
C MET A 339 -16.64 -7.00 2.50
N CYS A 340 -17.79 -6.37 2.39
CA CYS A 340 -18.04 -5.29 1.43
C CYS A 340 -17.31 -4.01 1.89
N ASN A 341 -16.14 -3.74 1.34
CA ASN A 341 -15.44 -2.46 1.54
C ASN A 341 -15.84 -1.46 0.46
N GLY A 342 -15.65 -0.17 0.72
CA GLY A 342 -16.00 0.86 -0.23
C GLY A 342 -15.68 2.28 0.24
N ALA A 343 -16.09 3.24 -0.56
CA ALA A 343 -15.98 4.66 -0.27
C ALA A 343 -17.17 5.45 -0.81
N PHE A 344 -17.56 6.48 -0.08
CA PHE A 344 -18.38 7.58 -0.57
C PHE A 344 -17.55 8.86 -0.62
N VAL A 345 -17.47 9.49 -1.78
CA VAL A 345 -16.77 10.75 -2.00
C VAL A 345 -17.80 11.83 -2.27
N TYR A 346 -17.93 12.77 -1.34
CA TYR A 346 -18.96 13.80 -1.33
C TYR A 346 -18.49 15.08 -2.01
N GLY A 347 -19.25 15.55 -2.95
CA GLY A 347 -19.08 16.85 -3.58
C GLY A 347 -20.34 17.70 -3.49
N THR A 348 -20.24 18.96 -3.88
CA THR A 348 -21.33 19.93 -3.79
C THR A 348 -22.50 19.66 -4.76
N LYS A 349 -22.32 18.78 -5.75
CA LYS A 349 -23.34 18.43 -6.78
C LYS A 349 -23.73 16.97 -6.80
N GLY A 350 -23.04 16.11 -6.06
CA GLY A 350 -23.31 14.68 -6.06
C GLY A 350 -22.27 13.89 -5.26
N VAL A 351 -22.39 12.58 -5.33
CA VAL A 351 -21.51 11.65 -4.62
C VAL A 351 -21.00 10.58 -5.59
N ILE A 352 -19.74 10.21 -5.49
CA ILE A 352 -19.21 9.02 -6.13
C ILE A 352 -19.08 7.90 -5.09
N GLU A 353 -19.67 6.73 -5.39
CA GLU A 353 -19.42 5.48 -4.69
C GLU A 353 -18.41 4.64 -5.47
N TYR A 354 -17.47 4.00 -4.76
CA TYR A 354 -16.61 2.96 -5.31
C TYR A 354 -16.26 1.92 -4.25
N GLY A 355 -15.72 0.77 -4.68
CA GLY A 355 -15.28 -0.27 -3.77
C GLY A 355 -14.02 -0.94 -4.23
N HIS A 356 -13.53 -1.87 -3.42
CA HIS A 356 -12.40 -2.73 -3.72
C HIS A 356 -11.11 -1.99 -4.08
N HIS A 357 -10.34 -2.52 -5.04
CA HIS A 357 -9.07 -1.97 -5.49
C HIS A 357 -9.29 -0.97 -6.63
N GLY A 358 -8.60 0.18 -6.59
CA GLY A 358 -8.53 1.12 -7.72
C GLY A 358 -9.87 1.67 -8.19
N ALA A 359 -10.77 2.00 -7.27
CA ALA A 359 -12.10 2.52 -7.54
C ALA A 359 -12.98 1.57 -8.38
N ASN A 360 -12.88 0.26 -8.18
CA ASN A 360 -13.79 -0.68 -8.81
C ASN A 360 -15.25 -0.40 -8.41
N TYR A 361 -16.20 -0.81 -9.26
CA TYR A 361 -17.63 -0.62 -9.04
C TYR A 361 -18.06 0.86 -8.93
N LEU A 362 -17.44 1.69 -9.73
CA LEU A 362 -17.65 3.13 -9.77
C LEU A 362 -19.14 3.46 -10.08
N ARG A 363 -19.78 4.23 -9.20
CA ARG A 363 -21.16 4.65 -9.29
C ARG A 363 -21.28 6.14 -9.00
N LEU A 364 -22.09 6.85 -9.78
CA LEU A 364 -22.38 8.27 -9.61
C LEU A 364 -23.79 8.45 -9.05
N LEU A 365 -23.91 9.18 -7.95
CA LEU A 365 -25.18 9.54 -7.34
C LEU A 365 -25.53 11.03 -7.59
N PRO A 366 -26.79 11.39 -7.84
CA PRO A 366 -27.97 10.52 -7.85
C PRO A 366 -27.93 9.43 -8.92
N ASP A 367 -28.55 8.31 -8.60
CA ASP A 367 -28.59 7.15 -9.50
C ASP A 367 -29.13 7.52 -10.88
N ARG A 368 -28.71 6.75 -11.91
CA ARG A 368 -29.01 6.97 -13.34
C ARG A 368 -28.42 8.25 -13.96
N THR A 369 -27.71 9.08 -13.20
CA THR A 369 -27.01 10.25 -13.77
C THR A 369 -26.03 9.81 -14.85
N LEU A 370 -25.25 8.75 -14.61
CA LEU A 370 -24.28 8.23 -15.57
C LEU A 370 -24.97 7.63 -16.82
N GLU A 371 -26.12 6.96 -16.67
CA GLU A 371 -26.90 6.43 -17.79
C GLU A 371 -27.38 7.57 -18.69
N LYS A 372 -27.93 8.64 -18.09
CA LYS A 372 -28.32 9.84 -18.81
C LYS A 372 -27.16 10.48 -19.55
N MET A 373 -25.99 10.65 -18.87
CA MET A 373 -24.81 11.22 -19.50
C MET A 373 -24.30 10.39 -20.68
N ARG A 374 -24.39 9.06 -20.60
CA ARG A 374 -24.06 8.15 -21.73
C ARG A 374 -25.05 8.34 -22.90
N ALA A 375 -26.32 8.41 -22.59
CA ALA A 375 -27.36 8.64 -23.62
C ALA A 375 -27.18 10.00 -24.33
N ASP A 376 -26.78 11.03 -23.58
CA ASP A 376 -26.60 12.39 -24.08
C ASP A 376 -25.18 12.61 -24.68
N ASN A 377 -24.31 11.58 -24.75
CA ASN A 377 -22.90 11.67 -25.12
C ASN A 377 -22.10 12.70 -24.28
N ALA A 378 -22.47 12.91 -23.05
CA ALA A 378 -21.90 13.89 -22.12
C ALA A 378 -20.89 13.30 -21.12
N CYS A 379 -20.47 12.04 -21.31
CA CYS A 379 -19.44 11.44 -20.47
C CYS A 379 -18.11 12.16 -20.60
N PRO A 380 -17.33 12.27 -19.49
CA PRO A 380 -16.00 12.85 -19.54
C PRO A 380 -15.11 12.18 -20.57
N GLN A 381 -14.28 12.99 -21.24
CA GLN A 381 -13.26 12.47 -22.13
C GLN A 381 -12.17 11.77 -21.36
N ARG A 382 -11.66 10.66 -21.89
CA ARG A 382 -10.48 9.97 -21.35
C ARG A 382 -9.24 10.82 -21.54
N LYS A 383 -8.56 11.16 -20.44
CA LYS A 383 -7.36 11.98 -20.42
C LYS A 383 -6.09 11.17 -20.10
N TYR A 384 -6.26 10.13 -19.27
CA TYR A 384 -5.14 9.34 -18.77
C TYR A 384 -4.95 8.06 -19.57
N GLU A 385 -3.69 7.72 -19.84
CA GLU A 385 -3.34 6.46 -20.51
C GLU A 385 -3.88 5.26 -19.73
N ARG A 386 -4.49 4.32 -20.44
CA ARG A 386 -4.86 3.01 -19.91
C ARG A 386 -3.74 2.04 -20.15
N LEU A 387 -3.25 1.42 -19.07
CA LEU A 387 -2.13 0.47 -19.20
C LEU A 387 -2.54 -0.74 -20.03
N PRO A 388 -1.63 -1.25 -20.88
CA PRO A 388 -1.87 -2.46 -21.65
C PRO A 388 -1.96 -3.67 -20.72
N GLY A 389 -2.63 -4.71 -21.18
CA GLY A 389 -2.83 -5.96 -20.46
C GLY A 389 -4.28 -6.42 -20.53
N GLY A 390 -4.51 -7.73 -20.47
CA GLY A 390 -5.86 -8.32 -20.61
C GLY A 390 -6.70 -8.16 -19.37
N SER A 391 -6.22 -8.64 -18.23
CA SER A 391 -6.89 -8.55 -16.93
C SER A 391 -6.37 -7.34 -16.14
N PRO A 392 -7.23 -6.62 -15.40
CA PRO A 392 -6.78 -5.59 -14.47
C PRO A 392 -5.67 -6.07 -13.54
N ASP A 393 -5.78 -7.29 -13.03
CA ASP A 393 -4.83 -7.86 -12.07
C ASP A 393 -3.43 -8.12 -12.64
N THR A 394 -3.28 -8.17 -13.97
CA THR A 394 -1.96 -8.34 -14.61
C THR A 394 -1.24 -7.02 -14.90
N LYS A 395 -1.97 -5.90 -14.94
CA LYS A 395 -1.45 -4.58 -15.30
C LYS A 395 -0.27 -4.10 -14.45
N PRO A 396 -0.27 -4.22 -13.10
CA PRO A 396 0.86 -3.74 -12.28
C PRO A 396 2.16 -4.48 -12.60
N TYR A 397 2.10 -5.77 -12.92
CA TYR A 397 3.29 -6.54 -13.27
C TYR A 397 3.84 -6.15 -14.64
N VAL A 398 2.95 -5.96 -15.63
CA VAL A 398 3.34 -5.45 -16.96
C VAL A 398 3.95 -4.05 -16.85
N GLU A 399 3.37 -3.18 -16.03
CA GLU A 399 3.89 -1.83 -15.77
C GLU A 399 5.32 -1.88 -15.20
N PHE A 400 5.55 -2.72 -14.18
CA PHE A 400 6.86 -2.87 -13.55
C PHE A 400 7.92 -3.39 -14.52
N VAL A 401 7.64 -4.50 -15.21
CA VAL A 401 8.59 -5.10 -16.16
C VAL A 401 8.91 -4.14 -17.31
N ARG A 402 7.92 -3.41 -17.83
CA ARG A 402 8.15 -2.37 -18.85
C ARG A 402 9.05 -1.25 -18.33
N ALA A 403 8.82 -0.77 -17.10
CA ALA A 403 9.62 0.30 -16.51
C ALA A 403 11.08 -0.13 -16.31
N VAL A 404 11.33 -1.35 -15.81
CA VAL A 404 12.68 -1.92 -15.68
C VAL A 404 13.40 -2.00 -17.01
N LYS A 405 12.68 -2.27 -18.09
CA LYS A 405 13.22 -2.26 -19.48
C LYS A 405 13.40 -0.87 -20.08
N GLY A 406 13.31 0.20 -19.30
CA GLY A 406 13.48 1.58 -19.75
C GLY A 406 12.22 2.22 -20.35
N GLY A 407 11.04 1.62 -20.13
CA GLY A 407 9.74 2.19 -20.49
C GLY A 407 9.27 3.29 -19.52
N PRO A 408 8.00 3.69 -19.61
CA PRO A 408 7.43 4.71 -18.72
C PRO A 408 7.55 4.32 -17.26
N LYS A 409 7.66 5.34 -16.38
CA LYS A 409 7.67 5.13 -14.92
C LYS A 409 6.39 4.47 -14.47
N VAL A 410 6.49 3.66 -13.40
CA VAL A 410 5.32 3.11 -12.71
C VAL A 410 4.53 4.21 -12.02
N GLY A 411 3.21 4.05 -11.96
CA GLY A 411 2.34 5.04 -11.31
C GLY A 411 2.43 4.99 -9.79
N SER A 412 2.63 3.82 -9.21
CA SER A 412 2.74 3.60 -7.77
C SER A 412 4.19 3.39 -7.33
N ASP A 413 5.06 4.35 -7.64
CA ASP A 413 6.43 4.32 -7.13
C ASP A 413 6.49 4.56 -5.60
N PHE A 414 7.67 4.34 -5.00
CA PHE A 414 7.81 4.53 -3.55
C PHE A 414 7.58 5.97 -3.11
N ALA A 415 7.85 6.96 -3.95
CA ALA A 415 7.60 8.36 -3.60
C ALA A 415 6.10 8.63 -3.45
N TYR A 416 5.29 8.12 -4.36
CA TYR A 416 3.83 8.24 -4.30
C TYR A 416 3.24 7.36 -3.18
N ALA A 417 3.48 6.06 -3.21
CA ALA A 417 2.89 5.11 -2.27
C ALA A 417 3.40 5.28 -0.83
N GLY A 418 4.62 5.82 -0.67
CA GLY A 418 5.21 6.11 0.63
C GLY A 418 4.44 7.18 1.40
N ALA A 419 3.99 8.25 0.74
CA ALA A 419 3.17 9.28 1.37
C ALA A 419 1.83 8.70 1.88
N MET A 420 1.20 7.83 1.10
CA MET A 420 -0.03 7.13 1.48
C MET A 420 0.21 6.13 2.61
N THR A 421 1.32 5.37 2.57
CA THR A 421 1.73 4.49 3.67
C THR A 421 1.95 5.30 4.96
N GLN A 422 2.67 6.43 4.90
CA GLN A 422 2.89 7.29 6.05
C GLN A 422 1.59 7.84 6.64
N CYS A 423 0.63 8.24 5.80
CA CYS A 423 -0.70 8.65 6.26
C CYS A 423 -1.38 7.55 7.08
N SER A 424 -1.38 6.31 6.58
CA SER A 424 -1.96 5.16 7.28
C SER A 424 -1.27 4.91 8.61
N LEU A 425 0.06 5.00 8.65
CA LEU A 425 0.86 4.81 9.87
C LEU A 425 0.61 5.90 10.92
N LEU A 426 0.30 7.14 10.50
CA LEU A 426 -0.16 8.18 11.43
C LEU A 426 -1.51 7.80 12.07
N GLY A 427 -2.42 7.23 11.30
CA GLY A 427 -3.69 6.70 11.81
C GLY A 427 -3.50 5.54 12.81
N VAL A 428 -2.57 4.62 12.51
CA VAL A 428 -2.20 3.53 13.41
C VAL A 428 -1.55 4.05 14.70
N ALA A 429 -0.68 5.06 14.60
CA ALA A 429 -0.07 5.69 15.78
C ALA A 429 -1.10 6.41 16.65
N ALA A 430 -2.10 7.04 16.06
CA ALA A 430 -3.18 7.74 16.78
C ALA A 430 -4.05 6.82 17.65
N LEU A 431 -4.04 5.50 17.40
CA LEU A 431 -4.70 4.51 18.29
C LEU A 431 -4.15 4.53 19.71
N PHE A 432 -2.89 4.96 19.90
CA PHE A 432 -2.24 4.95 21.22
C PHE A 432 -2.49 6.22 22.04
N ASP A 433 -3.23 7.20 21.48
CA ASP A 433 -3.81 8.34 22.20
C ASP A 433 -5.23 8.60 21.63
N PRO A 434 -6.16 7.65 21.85
CA PRO A 434 -7.46 7.64 21.20
C PRO A 434 -8.36 8.80 21.65
N ASN A 435 -9.32 9.16 20.80
CA ASN A 435 -10.31 10.22 20.99
C ASN A 435 -9.74 11.66 21.06
N ARG A 436 -8.42 11.81 20.90
CA ARG A 436 -7.75 13.10 20.85
C ARG A 436 -7.41 13.47 19.41
N GLU A 437 -7.61 14.73 19.03
CA GLU A 437 -7.11 15.24 17.76
C GLU A 437 -5.62 15.54 17.88
N LEU A 438 -4.82 14.84 17.07
CA LEU A 438 -3.37 14.91 17.08
C LEU A 438 -2.89 15.81 15.93
N GLN A 439 -2.23 16.93 16.28
CA GLN A 439 -1.73 17.92 15.33
C GLN A 439 -0.35 17.50 14.82
N TRP A 440 -0.18 17.49 13.48
CA TRP A 440 1.09 17.12 12.87
C TRP A 440 2.07 18.29 12.79
N ASP A 441 3.32 18.06 13.11
CA ASP A 441 4.43 19.00 12.90
C ASP A 441 5.27 18.53 11.69
N PHE A 442 5.13 19.22 10.56
CA PHE A 442 5.82 18.85 9.32
C PHE A 442 7.33 19.02 9.38
N GLN A 443 7.83 19.93 10.22
CA GLN A 443 9.29 20.17 10.36
C GLN A 443 9.92 19.11 11.26
N LYS A 444 9.30 18.85 12.41
CA LYS A 444 9.80 17.88 13.39
C LYS A 444 9.41 16.43 13.05
N ARG A 445 8.49 16.23 12.10
CA ARG A 445 7.94 14.95 11.70
C ARG A 445 7.41 14.12 12.88
N CYS A 446 6.59 14.78 13.71
CA CYS A 446 5.98 14.16 14.89
C CYS A 446 4.65 14.84 15.21
N PHE A 447 3.84 14.25 16.08
CA PHE A 447 2.67 14.92 16.64
C PHE A 447 3.09 15.94 17.70
N LYS A 448 2.54 17.16 17.63
CA LYS A 448 2.85 18.26 18.56
C LYS A 448 2.38 17.98 19.99
N ASN A 449 1.36 17.15 20.15
CA ASN A 449 0.56 17.04 21.37
C ASN A 449 0.35 15.61 21.87
N SER A 450 1.15 14.60 21.41
CA SER A 450 1.04 13.24 21.90
C SER A 450 2.38 12.52 21.93
N SER A 451 2.93 12.27 23.09
CA SER A 451 4.13 11.43 23.26
C SER A 451 3.84 9.94 23.01
N ALA A 452 2.64 9.47 23.38
CA ALA A 452 2.25 8.07 23.19
C ALA A 452 2.13 7.71 21.70
N ALA A 453 1.49 8.56 20.88
CA ALA A 453 1.44 8.37 19.44
C ALA A 453 2.84 8.50 18.81
N ASN A 454 3.67 9.46 19.26
CA ASN A 454 5.04 9.63 18.76
C ASN A 454 5.91 8.41 19.03
N ALA A 455 5.73 7.73 20.16
CA ALA A 455 6.45 6.48 20.45
C ALA A 455 6.14 5.35 19.44
N ARG A 456 5.06 5.46 18.66
CA ARG A 456 4.66 4.50 17.62
C ARG A 456 5.19 4.86 16.22
N LEU A 457 5.73 6.07 16.03
CA LEU A 457 6.33 6.47 14.75
C LEU A 457 7.67 5.79 14.49
N THR A 458 8.34 5.35 15.56
CA THR A 458 9.57 4.58 15.52
C THR A 458 9.37 3.28 16.29
N LEU A 459 9.55 2.15 15.63
CA LEU A 459 9.48 0.85 16.27
C LEU A 459 10.90 0.37 16.64
N SER A 460 11.00 -0.30 17.79
CA SER A 460 12.27 -0.93 18.19
C SER A 460 12.71 -1.97 17.18
N ARG A 461 13.97 -1.90 16.76
CA ARG A 461 14.59 -2.87 15.84
C ARG A 461 15.89 -3.39 16.47
N LEU A 462 16.18 -4.65 16.22
CA LEU A 462 17.44 -5.25 16.62
C LEU A 462 18.59 -4.75 15.72
N ALA A 463 19.76 -4.51 16.32
CA ALA A 463 20.94 -4.12 15.57
C ALA A 463 21.40 -5.28 14.65
N GLY A 464 21.86 -4.94 13.44
CA GLY A 464 22.39 -5.92 12.48
C GLY A 464 21.36 -6.53 11.52
N TRP A 465 20.10 -6.12 11.64
CA TRP A 465 19.03 -6.56 10.72
C TRP A 465 18.71 -5.51 9.66
#